data_4f844ed8a93f625d5a8b5becfd3beb70
#
_entry.id   4f844ed8a93f625d5a8b5becfd3beb70
#
_cell.length_a   1.000
_cell.length_b   1.000
_cell.length_c   1.000
_cell.angle_alpha   90.00
_cell.angle_beta   90.00
_cell.angle_gamma   90.00
#
_symmetry.space_group_name_H-M   'P 1'
#
loop_
_entity.id
_entity.type
_entity.pdbx_description
1 polymer ?
#
loop_
_entity_poly.entity_id
_entity_poly.type
_entity_poly.pdbx_seq_one_letter_code
_entity_poly.pdbx_strand_id
1 'polypeptide(L)'
;MSKAYDRIDWHFLKAILIAMNFNDRWVQWIMECVTFVHYTLLINGNISQSFYPKKGLRQGDPLSPYLFLMCANILSLALLKAENQKRIKGVQLGRNSISFTHLFFVNDSLLFFKFDNHSLANIQEILNWYCSLPGQSINLSKFDLFCSPNMSDEAKEALAHAL
;
A
#
# COMPACT_ATOMS: atom_id res chain seq x y z
N MET A 1 -4.14 -5.85 0.11
CA MET A 1 -3.23 -5.91 -1.08
C MET A 1 -2.94 -7.36 -1.42
N SER A 2 -2.95 -7.79 -2.70
CA SER A 2 -2.66 -9.19 -3.07
C SER A 2 -1.16 -9.39 -3.24
N LYS A 3 -0.60 -10.44 -2.57
CA LYS A 3 0.85 -10.78 -2.64
C LYS A 3 1.76 -9.58 -2.40
N ALA A 4 1.47 -8.80 -1.37
CA ALA A 4 2.11 -7.51 -1.14
C ALA A 4 3.64 -7.62 -1.01
N TYR A 5 4.14 -8.62 -0.26
CA TYR A 5 5.57 -8.87 -0.12
C TYR A 5 6.25 -9.29 -1.42
N ASP A 6 5.61 -10.16 -2.21
CA ASP A 6 6.21 -10.72 -3.44
C ASP A 6 6.32 -9.68 -4.57
N ARG A 7 5.63 -8.56 -4.45
CA ARG A 7 5.52 -7.54 -5.50
C ARG A 7 6.45 -6.35 -5.32
N ILE A 8 7.01 -6.16 -4.13
CA ILE A 8 7.89 -5.00 -3.85
C ILE A 8 9.02 -4.97 -4.87
N ASP A 9 9.07 -3.90 -5.64
CA ASP A 9 10.18 -3.62 -6.55
C ASP A 9 11.38 -3.12 -5.75
N TRP A 10 12.56 -3.66 -6.01
CA TRP A 10 13.76 -3.33 -5.25
C TRP A 10 14.30 -1.93 -5.57
N HIS A 11 14.11 -1.43 -6.79
CA HIS A 11 14.48 -0.06 -7.14
C HIS A 11 13.57 0.94 -6.43
N PHE A 12 12.28 0.63 -6.37
CA PHE A 12 11.31 1.43 -5.62
C PHE A 12 11.64 1.45 -4.13
N LEU A 13 11.93 0.29 -3.52
CA LEU A 13 12.36 0.20 -2.12
C LEU A 13 13.61 1.06 -1.87
N LYS A 14 14.63 0.93 -2.71
CA LYS A 14 15.86 1.73 -2.60
C LYS A 14 15.57 3.22 -2.69
N ALA A 15 14.73 3.64 -3.63
CA ALA A 15 14.33 5.04 -3.79
C ALA A 15 13.63 5.59 -2.55
N ILE A 16 12.76 4.80 -1.91
CA ILE A 16 12.08 5.17 -0.66
C ILE A 16 13.11 5.36 0.47
N LEU A 17 14.03 4.43 0.65
CA LEU A 17 15.04 4.51 1.70
C LEU A 17 15.90 5.78 1.55
N ILE A 18 16.29 6.12 0.31
CA ILE A 18 17.01 7.35 0.01
C ILE A 18 16.15 8.58 0.29
N ALA A 19 14.88 8.58 -0.14
CA ALA A 19 13.95 9.69 0.10
C ALA A 19 13.64 9.92 1.59
N MET A 20 13.73 8.87 2.41
CA MET A 20 13.64 8.94 3.87
C MET A 20 14.94 9.40 4.54
N ASN A 21 15.93 9.77 3.75
CA ASN A 21 17.23 10.27 4.19
C ASN A 21 18.05 9.28 5.06
N PHE A 22 17.91 7.97 4.77
CA PHE A 22 18.80 6.98 5.37
C PHE A 22 20.23 7.12 4.80
N ASN A 23 21.23 6.84 5.65
CA ASN A 23 22.63 6.88 5.23
C ASN A 23 22.90 5.87 4.10
N ASP A 24 23.66 6.26 3.07
CA ASP A 24 23.94 5.45 1.87
C ASP A 24 24.50 4.06 2.21
N ARG A 25 25.41 3.98 3.18
CA ARG A 25 26.00 2.72 3.62
C ARG A 25 24.95 1.78 4.23
N TRP A 26 24.01 2.35 4.98
CA TRP A 26 22.90 1.58 5.55
C TRP A 26 21.94 1.10 4.45
N VAL A 27 21.61 1.98 3.49
CA VAL A 27 20.78 1.61 2.32
C VAL A 27 21.46 0.48 1.54
N GLN A 28 22.76 0.54 1.32
CA GLN A 28 23.50 -0.53 0.65
C GLN A 28 23.36 -1.85 1.40
N TRP A 29 23.58 -1.89 2.72
CA TRP A 29 23.45 -3.11 3.52
C TRP A 29 22.05 -3.72 3.45
N ILE A 30 21.02 -2.89 3.56
CA ILE A 30 19.64 -3.35 3.42
C ILE A 30 19.40 -3.95 2.04
N MET A 31 19.86 -3.28 0.99
CA MET A 31 19.69 -3.77 -0.37
C MET A 31 20.46 -5.08 -0.59
N GLU A 32 21.65 -5.23 -0.04
CA GLU A 32 22.39 -6.51 -0.07
C GLU A 32 21.60 -7.62 0.62
N CYS A 33 21.04 -7.39 1.82
CA CYS A 33 20.20 -8.37 2.51
C CYS A 33 18.98 -8.79 1.69
N VAL A 34 18.39 -7.86 0.93
CA VAL A 34 17.17 -8.11 0.14
C VAL A 34 17.50 -8.80 -1.19
N THR A 35 18.59 -8.40 -1.85
CA THR A 35 18.88 -8.87 -3.22
C THR A 35 19.76 -10.11 -3.29
N PHE A 36 20.52 -10.41 -2.24
CA PHE A 36 21.46 -11.54 -2.21
C PHE A 36 20.79 -12.88 -1.87
N VAL A 37 19.48 -12.97 -2.05
CA VAL A 37 18.68 -14.17 -1.75
C VAL A 37 18.60 -15.06 -2.98
N HIS A 38 18.78 -16.37 -2.81
CA HIS A 38 18.52 -17.38 -3.82
C HIS A 38 17.63 -18.48 -3.24
N TYR A 39 16.90 -19.14 -4.10
CA TYR A 39 16.00 -20.23 -3.75
C TYR A 39 16.30 -21.50 -4.52
N THR A 40 16.09 -22.63 -3.86
CA THR A 40 16.04 -23.95 -4.48
C THR A 40 14.71 -24.59 -4.15
N LEU A 41 14.17 -25.38 -5.05
CA LEU A 41 12.94 -26.14 -4.82
C LEU A 41 13.28 -27.61 -4.59
N LEU A 42 12.60 -28.22 -3.66
CA LEU A 42 12.62 -29.67 -3.46
C LEU A 42 11.41 -30.26 -4.21
N ILE A 43 11.68 -30.97 -5.31
CA ILE A 43 10.63 -31.57 -6.15
C ILE A 43 10.83 -33.08 -6.12
N ASN A 44 9.87 -33.81 -5.54
CA ASN A 44 9.94 -35.29 -5.42
C ASN A 44 11.26 -35.80 -4.81
N GLY A 45 11.78 -35.09 -3.80
CA GLY A 45 13.04 -35.44 -3.15
C GLY A 45 14.32 -34.96 -3.84
N ASN A 46 14.22 -34.36 -5.03
CA ASN A 46 15.35 -33.82 -5.77
C ASN A 46 15.43 -32.30 -5.62
N ILE A 47 16.64 -31.79 -5.42
CA ILE A 47 16.90 -30.36 -5.31
C ILE A 47 17.00 -29.77 -6.73
N SER A 48 16.20 -28.72 -7.00
CA SER A 48 16.27 -27.99 -8.27
C SER A 48 17.54 -27.15 -8.39
N GLN A 49 17.83 -26.64 -9.57
CA GLN A 49 18.80 -25.57 -9.73
C GLN A 49 18.36 -24.33 -8.93
N SER A 50 19.34 -23.60 -8.39
CA SER A 50 19.08 -22.33 -7.70
C SER A 50 18.59 -21.26 -8.65
N PHE A 51 17.61 -20.46 -8.23
CA PHE A 51 17.14 -19.31 -8.97
C PHE A 51 17.13 -18.06 -8.08
N TYR A 52 17.28 -16.90 -8.72
CA TYR A 52 17.35 -15.61 -8.06
C TYR A 52 16.06 -14.84 -8.32
N PRO A 53 15.37 -14.35 -7.28
CA PRO A 53 14.24 -13.46 -7.48
C PRO A 53 14.71 -12.12 -8.06
N LYS A 54 13.82 -11.42 -8.74
CA LYS A 54 14.08 -10.08 -9.29
C LYS A 54 13.34 -8.97 -8.53
N LYS A 55 12.48 -9.35 -7.59
CA LYS A 55 11.65 -8.47 -6.75
C LYS A 55 11.11 -9.25 -5.55
N GLY A 56 10.47 -8.54 -4.65
CA GLY A 56 9.82 -9.11 -3.48
C GLY A 56 10.68 -9.11 -2.23
N LEU A 57 10.02 -9.28 -1.09
CA LEU A 57 10.62 -9.41 0.22
C LEU A 57 10.37 -10.83 0.74
N ARG A 58 11.35 -11.40 1.41
CA ARG A 58 11.26 -12.77 1.95
C ARG A 58 10.22 -12.83 3.08
N GLN A 59 9.25 -13.72 2.95
CA GLN A 59 8.30 -14.01 4.02
C GLN A 59 9.03 -14.76 5.15
N GLY A 60 8.79 -14.33 6.40
CA GLY A 60 9.47 -14.87 7.57
C GLY A 60 10.83 -14.23 7.89
N ASP A 61 11.34 -13.34 7.07
CA ASP A 61 12.51 -12.53 7.39
C ASP A 61 12.10 -11.39 8.35
N PRO A 62 12.81 -11.20 9.49
CA PRO A 62 12.44 -10.18 10.47
C PRO A 62 12.54 -8.74 9.95
N LEU A 63 13.30 -8.48 8.90
CA LEU A 63 13.44 -7.15 8.29
C LEU A 63 12.30 -6.84 7.31
N SER A 64 11.76 -7.86 6.64
CA SER A 64 10.74 -7.70 5.59
C SER A 64 9.49 -6.92 6.01
N PRO A 65 8.90 -7.11 7.22
CA PRO A 65 7.76 -6.33 7.67
C PRO A 65 8.02 -4.82 7.71
N TYR A 66 9.19 -4.43 8.19
CA TYR A 66 9.57 -3.01 8.31
C TYR A 66 9.77 -2.37 6.93
N LEU A 67 10.44 -3.07 6.02
CA LEU A 67 10.63 -2.60 4.65
C LEU A 67 9.30 -2.48 3.90
N PHE A 68 8.41 -3.45 4.11
CA PHE A 68 7.05 -3.38 3.56
C PHE A 68 6.29 -2.18 4.10
N LEU A 69 6.33 -1.92 5.42
CA LEU A 69 5.68 -0.77 6.03
C LEU A 69 6.20 0.56 5.48
N MET A 70 7.51 0.68 5.23
CA MET A 70 8.09 1.87 4.59
C MET A 70 7.51 2.09 3.19
N CYS A 71 7.35 1.03 2.40
CA CYS A 71 6.72 1.11 1.07
C CYS A 71 5.22 1.45 1.17
N ALA A 72 4.49 0.84 2.10
CA ALA A 72 3.06 1.09 2.30
C ALA A 72 2.78 2.51 2.83
N ASN A 73 3.70 3.08 3.59
CA ASN A 73 3.57 4.44 4.15
C ASN A 73 3.45 5.54 3.07
N ILE A 74 3.90 5.28 1.85
CA ILE A 74 3.76 6.22 0.73
C ILE A 74 2.28 6.51 0.44
N LEU A 75 1.41 5.50 0.48
CA LEU A 75 -0.04 5.70 0.33
C LEU A 75 -0.60 6.51 1.51
N SER A 76 -0.18 6.21 2.74
CA SER A 76 -0.57 6.96 3.92
C SER A 76 -0.21 8.45 3.80
N LEU A 77 1.02 8.75 3.40
CA LEU A 77 1.48 10.13 3.20
C LEU A 77 0.70 10.86 2.11
N ALA A 78 0.34 10.17 1.01
CA ALA A 78 -0.47 10.76 -0.05
C ALA A 78 -1.88 11.10 0.42
N LEU A 79 -2.53 10.22 1.19
CA LEU A 79 -3.85 10.46 1.78
C LEU A 79 -3.82 11.62 2.79
N LEU A 80 -2.85 11.63 3.69
CA LEU A 80 -2.67 12.72 4.67
C LEU A 80 -2.42 14.06 3.98
N LYS A 81 -1.59 14.07 2.94
CA LYS A 81 -1.35 15.29 2.14
C LYS A 81 -2.64 15.80 1.49
N ALA A 82 -3.45 14.90 0.92
CA ALA A 82 -4.72 15.27 0.30
C ALA A 82 -5.72 15.79 1.32
N GLU A 83 -5.75 15.24 2.53
CA GLU A 83 -6.58 15.75 3.63
C GLU A 83 -6.13 17.15 4.08
N ASN A 84 -4.82 17.36 4.29
CA ASN A 84 -4.26 18.66 4.66
C ASN A 84 -4.55 19.73 3.59
N GLN A 85 -4.58 19.34 2.31
CA GLN A 85 -4.95 20.18 1.19
C GLN A 85 -6.48 20.34 1.02
N LYS A 86 -7.27 19.74 1.91
CA LYS A 86 -8.76 19.74 1.83
C LYS A 86 -9.32 19.11 0.56
N ARG A 87 -8.52 18.28 -0.14
CA ARG A 87 -8.95 17.53 -1.33
C ARG A 87 -9.82 16.33 -0.96
N ILE A 88 -9.61 15.74 0.20
CA ILE A 88 -10.45 14.71 0.81
C ILE A 88 -10.83 15.13 2.22
N LYS A 89 -11.95 14.63 2.70
CA LYS A 89 -12.43 14.86 4.07
C LYS A 89 -12.56 13.52 4.76
N GLY A 90 -11.74 13.30 5.78
CA GLY A 90 -11.83 12.12 6.64
C GLY A 90 -13.10 12.09 7.49
N VAL A 91 -13.28 10.99 8.20
CA VAL A 91 -14.39 10.79 9.15
C VAL A 91 -13.94 11.13 10.56
N GLN A 92 -14.74 11.89 11.28
CA GLN A 92 -14.50 12.24 12.69
C GLN A 92 -15.33 11.33 13.60
N LEU A 93 -14.69 10.72 14.58
CA LEU A 93 -15.32 9.90 15.62
C LEU A 93 -15.64 10.74 16.86
N GLY A 94 -16.64 11.62 16.78
CA GLY A 94 -17.08 12.47 17.88
C GLY A 94 -16.83 13.96 17.64
N ARG A 95 -17.36 14.81 18.57
CA ARG A 95 -17.19 16.26 18.51
C ARG A 95 -15.74 16.62 18.89
N ASN A 96 -15.05 17.40 18.05
CA ASN A 96 -13.65 17.82 18.22
C ASN A 96 -12.62 16.69 18.24
N SER A 97 -12.91 15.53 17.63
CA SER A 97 -11.97 14.41 17.50
C SER A 97 -11.07 14.55 16.26
N ILE A 98 -10.00 13.76 16.27
CA ILE A 98 -9.09 13.64 15.12
C ILE A 98 -9.87 13.08 13.92
N SER A 99 -9.60 13.60 12.74
CA SER A 99 -10.10 13.06 11.47
C SER A 99 -9.30 11.83 11.08
N PHE A 100 -10.00 10.80 10.60
CA PHE A 100 -9.41 9.56 10.09
C PHE A 100 -9.71 9.42 8.60
N THR A 101 -8.66 9.27 7.80
CA THR A 101 -8.77 9.03 6.36
C THR A 101 -8.48 7.58 6.00
N HIS A 102 -7.69 6.88 6.81
CA HIS A 102 -7.32 5.50 6.54
C HIS A 102 -6.85 4.77 7.80
N LEU A 103 -6.92 3.45 7.73
CA LEU A 103 -6.31 2.53 8.68
C LEU A 103 -5.69 1.38 7.89
N PHE A 104 -4.38 1.17 8.06
CA PHE A 104 -3.65 0.09 7.44
C PHE A 104 -3.26 -0.95 8.48
N PHE A 105 -3.56 -2.20 8.19
CA PHE A 105 -3.19 -3.33 9.03
C PHE A 105 -2.62 -4.44 8.15
N VAL A 106 -1.31 -4.59 8.16
CA VAL A 106 -0.56 -5.54 7.31
C VAL A 106 -0.93 -5.37 5.83
N ASN A 107 -1.72 -6.29 5.29
CA ASN A 107 -2.16 -6.29 3.89
C ASN A 107 -3.54 -5.66 3.68
N ASP A 108 -4.27 -5.39 4.75
CA ASP A 108 -5.62 -4.84 4.70
C ASP A 108 -5.58 -3.32 4.85
N SER A 109 -6.44 -2.65 4.10
CA SER A 109 -6.50 -1.20 4.07
C SER A 109 -7.94 -0.74 4.13
N LEU A 110 -8.26 0.07 5.11
CA LEU A 110 -9.55 0.74 5.23
C LEU A 110 -9.37 2.21 4.89
N LEU A 111 -10.20 2.72 4.01
CA LEU A 111 -10.27 4.14 3.68
C LEU A 111 -11.57 4.72 4.23
N PHE A 112 -11.48 5.88 4.86
CA PHE A 112 -12.62 6.57 5.46
C PHE A 112 -12.71 7.97 4.88
N PHE A 113 -13.83 8.30 4.28
CA PHE A 113 -14.03 9.64 3.76
C PHE A 113 -15.51 10.04 3.75
N LYS A 114 -15.74 11.32 3.88
CA LYS A 114 -17.06 11.88 3.67
C LYS A 114 -17.32 11.90 2.16
N PHE A 115 -18.40 11.23 1.76
CA PHE A 115 -18.76 11.14 0.36
C PHE A 115 -19.18 12.51 -0.20
N ASP A 116 -18.44 12.96 -1.18
CA ASP A 116 -18.78 13.97 -2.17
C ASP A 116 -17.99 13.67 -3.46
N ASN A 117 -18.50 14.12 -4.62
CA ASN A 117 -17.90 13.80 -5.92
C ASN A 117 -16.44 14.26 -6.02
N HIS A 118 -16.07 15.35 -5.37
CA HIS A 118 -14.71 15.86 -5.35
C HIS A 118 -13.77 14.95 -4.54
N SER A 119 -14.18 14.53 -3.34
CA SER A 119 -13.40 13.60 -2.52
C SER A 119 -13.22 12.26 -3.20
N LEU A 120 -14.27 11.73 -3.84
CA LEU A 120 -14.21 10.47 -4.58
C LEU A 120 -13.19 10.54 -5.73
N ALA A 121 -13.26 11.56 -6.57
CA ALA A 121 -12.33 11.74 -7.69
C ALA A 121 -10.87 11.83 -7.21
N ASN A 122 -10.63 12.55 -6.12
CA ASN A 122 -9.29 12.67 -5.54
C ASN A 122 -8.78 11.34 -4.96
N ILE A 123 -9.63 10.54 -4.33
CA ILE A 123 -9.25 9.20 -3.85
C ILE A 123 -8.90 8.30 -5.01
N GLN A 124 -9.71 8.29 -6.07
CA GLN A 124 -9.41 7.52 -7.28
C GLN A 124 -8.07 7.94 -7.90
N GLU A 125 -7.79 9.24 -8.00
CA GLU A 125 -6.53 9.76 -8.49
C GLU A 125 -5.35 9.25 -7.65
N ILE A 126 -5.46 9.31 -6.31
CA ILE A 126 -4.42 8.84 -5.39
C ILE A 126 -4.20 7.32 -5.53
N LEU A 127 -5.27 6.53 -5.61
CA LEU A 127 -5.19 5.09 -5.76
C LEU A 127 -4.58 4.69 -7.11
N ASN A 128 -4.98 5.35 -8.19
CA ASN A 128 -4.42 5.14 -9.52
C ASN A 128 -2.93 5.52 -9.57
N TRP A 129 -2.58 6.67 -9.01
CA TRP A 129 -1.18 7.07 -8.86
C TRP A 129 -0.38 6.02 -8.07
N TYR A 130 -0.89 5.57 -6.93
CA TYR A 130 -0.22 4.56 -6.12
C TYR A 130 -0.03 3.23 -6.88
N CYS A 131 -1.05 2.79 -7.63
CA CYS A 131 -0.95 1.61 -8.47
C CYS A 131 0.02 1.76 -9.66
N SER A 132 0.34 2.99 -10.07
CA SER A 132 1.35 3.26 -11.10
C SER A 132 2.78 3.12 -10.58
N LEU A 133 2.98 3.10 -9.26
CA LEU A 133 4.30 2.92 -8.66
C LEU A 133 4.79 1.46 -8.83
N PRO A 134 6.09 1.25 -9.05
CA PRO A 134 6.64 -0.09 -9.25
C PRO A 134 6.32 -1.06 -8.12
N GLY A 135 5.71 -2.17 -8.45
CA GLY A 135 5.36 -3.23 -7.50
C GLY A 135 4.11 -2.96 -6.64
N GLN A 136 3.47 -1.80 -6.77
CA GLN A 136 2.25 -1.50 -6.02
C GLN A 136 0.99 -1.93 -6.80
N SER A 137 0.01 -2.49 -6.08
CA SER A 137 -1.25 -2.91 -6.71
C SER A 137 -2.33 -3.09 -5.65
N ILE A 138 -3.50 -2.58 -5.95
CA ILE A 138 -4.71 -2.79 -5.16
C ILE A 138 -5.49 -3.96 -5.77
N ASN A 139 -5.98 -4.85 -4.93
CA ASN A 139 -6.81 -5.98 -5.39
C ASN A 139 -8.28 -5.58 -5.38
N LEU A 140 -8.78 -5.15 -6.52
CA LEU A 140 -10.17 -4.73 -6.67
C LEU A 140 -11.16 -5.90 -6.48
N SER A 141 -10.77 -7.17 -6.68
CA SER A 141 -11.65 -8.33 -6.43
C SER A 141 -11.91 -8.61 -4.94
N LYS A 142 -11.18 -7.94 -4.05
CA LYS A 142 -11.34 -8.00 -2.58
C LYS A 142 -11.71 -6.63 -2.01
N PHE A 143 -12.32 -5.81 -2.81
CA PHE A 143 -12.75 -4.49 -2.41
C PHE A 143 -14.20 -4.56 -1.93
N ASP A 144 -14.43 -4.14 -0.70
CA ASP A 144 -15.75 -4.04 -0.10
C ASP A 144 -16.06 -2.56 0.20
N LEU A 145 -17.30 -2.18 -0.04
CA LEU A 145 -17.79 -0.83 0.17
C LEU A 145 -18.81 -0.80 1.31
N PHE A 146 -18.52 0.00 2.32
CA PHE A 146 -19.41 0.22 3.45
C PHE A 146 -19.94 1.65 3.45
N CYS A 147 -21.24 1.81 3.22
CA CYS A 147 -21.90 3.12 3.21
C CYS A 147 -22.65 3.37 4.52
N SER A 148 -22.69 4.63 4.93
CA SER A 148 -23.53 5.05 6.06
C SER A 148 -25.02 4.77 5.77
N PRO A 149 -25.83 4.33 6.75
CA PRO A 149 -27.27 4.14 6.59
C PRO A 149 -28.01 5.39 6.09
N ASN A 150 -27.47 6.57 6.37
CA ASN A 150 -28.04 7.87 6.00
C ASN A 150 -27.71 8.28 4.54
N MET A 151 -26.94 7.49 3.81
CA MET A 151 -26.60 7.76 2.42
C MET A 151 -27.78 7.32 1.51
N SER A 152 -28.17 8.18 0.55
CA SER A 152 -29.21 7.83 -0.42
C SER A 152 -28.79 6.66 -1.31
N ASP A 153 -29.74 5.89 -1.79
CA ASP A 153 -29.45 4.72 -2.64
C ASP A 153 -28.85 5.14 -3.98
N GLU A 154 -29.26 6.27 -4.54
CA GLU A 154 -28.65 6.86 -5.73
C GLU A 154 -27.15 7.18 -5.53
N ALA A 155 -26.79 7.69 -4.34
CA ALA A 155 -25.39 7.99 -4.02
C ALA A 155 -24.56 6.71 -3.80
N LYS A 156 -25.15 5.64 -3.25
CA LYS A 156 -24.51 4.32 -3.12
C LYS A 156 -24.23 3.69 -4.48
N GLU A 157 -25.21 3.75 -5.40
CA GLU A 157 -25.06 3.26 -6.77
C GLU A 157 -23.99 4.05 -7.52
N ALA A 158 -24.02 5.37 -7.43
CA ALA A 158 -22.99 6.23 -8.05
C ALA A 158 -21.59 5.89 -7.55
N LEU A 159 -21.44 5.63 -6.25
CA LEU A 159 -20.16 5.25 -5.65
C LEU A 159 -19.71 3.85 -6.12
N ALA A 160 -20.63 2.87 -6.20
CA ALA A 160 -20.32 1.52 -6.66
C ALA A 160 -19.93 1.46 -8.15
N HIS A 161 -20.48 2.36 -8.98
CA HIS A 161 -20.11 2.45 -10.39
C HIS A 161 -18.78 3.20 -10.61
N ALA A 162 -18.39 4.03 -9.67
CA ALA A 162 -17.20 4.86 -9.79
C ALA A 162 -15.90 4.19 -9.30
N LEU A 163 -16.00 3.12 -8.52
CA LEU A 163 -14.87 2.35 -7.96
C LEU A 163 -14.71 0.99 -8.63
#